data_4a344045553fcd6762f2c4ccea80fb15
#
_entry.id   4a344045553fcd6762f2c4ccea80fb15
#
_cell.length_a   1.000
_cell.length_b   1.000
_cell.length_c   1.000
_cell.angle_alpha   90.00
_cell.angle_beta   90.00
_cell.angle_gamma   90.00
#
_symmetry.space_group_name_H-M   'P 1'
#
loop_
_entity.id
_entity.type
_entity.pdbx_description
1 polymer ?
#
loop_
_entity_poly.entity_id
_entity_poly.type
_entity_poly.pdbx_seq_one_letter_code
_entity_poly.pdbx_strand_id
1 'polypeptide(L)'
;MSTYTITLNDQKENGTLLKVDLLEVKKAALVLRALNHKLRQQILKMIDEGGKMTVTELYVKLRLEQSVASQHLAILRKAGFVKTDRDGKFIYYSVNINRMQELNQ
;
A
#
# COMPACT_ATOMS: atom_id res chain seq x y z
N MET A 1 21.67 -6.69 -11.04
CA MET A 1 20.43 -6.86 -10.30
C MET A 1 20.19 -8.32 -9.99
N SER A 2 19.80 -8.60 -8.78
CA SER A 2 19.55 -9.97 -8.40
C SER A 2 18.17 -10.40 -8.86
N THR A 3 18.10 -11.61 -9.35
CA THR A 3 16.81 -12.20 -9.66
C THR A 3 16.70 -13.51 -8.92
N TYR A 4 15.52 -13.94 -8.68
CA TYR A 4 15.32 -15.29 -8.21
C TYR A 4 14.01 -15.81 -8.75
N THR A 5 13.84 -17.08 -8.63
CA THR A 5 12.72 -17.75 -9.24
C THR A 5 11.68 -18.03 -8.18
N ILE A 6 10.45 -17.66 -8.48
CA ILE A 6 9.33 -17.95 -7.62
C ILE A 6 8.50 -19.03 -8.29
N THR A 7 8.22 -20.08 -7.55
CA THR A 7 7.35 -21.13 -8.03
C THR A 7 5.95 -20.86 -7.52
N LEU A 8 5.03 -20.68 -8.40
CA LEU A 8 3.65 -20.49 -8.05
C LEU A 8 2.96 -21.83 -7.98
N ASN A 9 1.87 -21.88 -7.27
CA ASN A 9 1.19 -23.13 -7.00
C ASN A 9 0.81 -23.91 -8.23
N ASP A 10 0.50 -23.24 -9.27
CA ASP A 10 0.02 -23.87 -10.49
C ASP A 10 1.05 -23.92 -11.57
N GLN A 11 2.26 -23.60 -11.28
CA GLN A 11 3.27 -23.51 -12.31
C GLN A 11 3.96 -24.81 -12.62
N LYS A 12 3.79 -25.73 -11.77
CA LYS A 12 4.49 -26.97 -11.90
C LYS A 12 4.20 -27.68 -13.20
N GLU A 13 3.04 -27.51 -13.70
CA GLU A 13 2.59 -28.29 -14.83
C GLU A 13 3.43 -28.05 -16.06
N ASN A 14 3.88 -26.87 -16.23
CA ASN A 14 4.72 -26.61 -17.38
C ASN A 14 6.14 -26.30 -16.99
N GLY A 15 6.45 -26.45 -15.72
CA GLY A 15 7.77 -26.14 -15.25
C GLY A 15 8.13 -24.68 -15.38
N THR A 16 7.17 -23.86 -15.62
CA THR A 16 7.44 -22.45 -15.78
C THR A 16 7.71 -21.83 -14.42
N LEU A 17 8.83 -21.20 -14.34
CA LEU A 17 9.18 -20.48 -13.14
C LEU A 17 9.14 -19.01 -13.46
N LEU A 18 8.54 -18.27 -12.58
CA LEU A 18 8.48 -16.84 -12.74
C LEU A 18 9.79 -16.25 -12.28
N LYS A 19 10.56 -15.75 -13.20
CA LYS A 19 11.81 -15.08 -12.87
C LYS A 19 11.50 -13.65 -12.54
N VAL A 20 11.79 -13.26 -11.33
CA VAL A 20 11.50 -11.94 -10.84
C VAL A 20 12.78 -11.34 -10.31
N ASP A 21 13.04 -10.13 -10.73
CA ASP A 21 14.14 -9.40 -10.20
C ASP A 21 13.92 -9.14 -8.70
N LEU A 22 15.00 -9.10 -7.97
CA LEU A 22 14.93 -8.91 -6.53
C LEU A 22 14.19 -7.63 -6.15
N LEU A 23 14.33 -6.59 -6.94
CA LEU A 23 13.64 -5.34 -6.68
C LEU A 23 12.12 -5.52 -6.79
N GLU A 24 11.67 -6.28 -7.78
CA GLU A 24 10.24 -6.57 -7.93
C GLU A 24 9.71 -7.40 -6.77
N VAL A 25 10.50 -8.31 -6.28
CA VAL A 25 10.13 -9.10 -5.10
C VAL A 25 9.97 -8.21 -3.88
N LYS A 26 10.89 -7.28 -3.68
CA LYS A 26 10.78 -6.34 -2.57
C LYS A 26 9.54 -5.47 -2.69
N LYS A 27 9.22 -5.04 -3.90
CA LYS A 27 7.99 -4.28 -4.14
C LYS A 27 6.76 -5.11 -3.83
N ALA A 28 6.75 -6.37 -4.25
CA ALA A 28 5.64 -7.26 -3.96
C ALA A 28 5.48 -7.48 -2.47
N ALA A 29 6.57 -7.62 -1.74
CA ALA A 29 6.52 -7.78 -0.29
C ALA A 29 5.95 -6.54 0.39
N LEU A 30 6.31 -5.34 -0.09
CA LEU A 30 5.76 -4.10 0.44
C LEU A 30 4.25 -4.00 0.18
N VAL A 31 3.82 -4.43 -1.00
CA VAL A 31 2.40 -4.44 -1.34
C VAL A 31 1.64 -5.38 -0.43
N LEU A 32 2.14 -6.60 -0.26
CA LEU A 32 1.49 -7.58 0.61
C LEU A 32 1.43 -7.09 2.05
N ARG A 33 2.54 -6.54 2.52
CA ARG A 33 2.59 -6.01 3.88
C ARG A 33 1.57 -4.89 4.08
N ALA A 34 1.47 -3.99 3.10
CA ALA A 34 0.55 -2.87 3.19
C ALA A 34 -0.90 -3.33 3.21
N LEU A 35 -1.24 -4.31 2.39
CA LEU A 35 -2.63 -4.77 2.25
C LEU A 35 -3.02 -5.84 3.27
N ASN A 36 -2.06 -6.54 3.84
CA ASN A 36 -2.33 -7.63 4.74
C ASN A 36 -2.50 -7.15 6.18
N HIS A 37 -3.25 -6.09 6.37
CA HIS A 37 -3.52 -5.56 7.69
C HIS A 37 -4.89 -4.87 7.66
N LYS A 38 -5.77 -5.34 8.48
CA LYS A 38 -7.15 -4.89 8.48
C LYS A 38 -7.28 -3.38 8.67
N LEU A 39 -6.50 -2.84 9.57
CA LEU A 39 -6.55 -1.40 9.86
C LEU A 39 -6.08 -0.58 8.66
N ARG A 40 -5.04 -1.04 7.97
CA ARG A 40 -4.59 -0.33 6.76
C ARG A 40 -5.62 -0.39 5.64
N GLN A 41 -6.35 -1.50 5.54
CA GLN A 41 -7.45 -1.60 4.59
C GLN A 41 -8.56 -0.61 4.94
N GLN A 42 -8.86 -0.45 6.21
CA GLN A 42 -9.83 0.54 6.66
C GLN A 42 -9.38 1.96 6.37
N ILE A 43 -8.10 2.25 6.57
CA ILE A 43 -7.55 3.56 6.27
C ILE A 43 -7.69 3.87 4.79
N LEU A 44 -7.32 2.93 3.92
CA LEU A 44 -7.46 3.12 2.48
C LEU A 44 -8.91 3.38 2.08
N LYS A 45 -9.81 2.60 2.63
CA LYS A 45 -11.23 2.77 2.33
C LYS A 45 -11.73 4.14 2.77
N MET A 46 -11.32 4.56 3.95
CA MET A 46 -11.74 5.84 4.49
C MET A 46 -11.21 7.01 3.66
N ILE A 47 -9.95 6.95 3.26
CA ILE A 47 -9.36 7.99 2.41
C ILE A 47 -10.06 8.01 1.06
N ASP A 48 -10.31 6.84 0.49
CA ASP A 48 -10.96 6.73 -0.81
C ASP A 48 -12.37 7.34 -0.78
N GLU A 49 -13.13 7.04 0.25
CA GLU A 49 -14.48 7.57 0.41
C GLU A 49 -14.47 9.07 0.63
N GLY A 50 -13.51 9.59 1.34
CA GLY A 50 -13.40 11.01 1.63
C GLY A 50 -12.70 11.83 0.55
N GLY A 51 -12.02 11.16 -0.36
CA GLY A 51 -11.23 11.81 -1.41
C GLY A 51 -9.83 12.15 -0.94
N LYS A 52 -9.71 12.91 0.11
CA LYS A 52 -8.43 13.20 0.74
C LYS A 52 -8.66 13.47 2.22
N MET A 53 -7.69 13.13 3.04
CA MET A 53 -7.80 13.31 4.48
C MET A 53 -6.42 13.64 5.08
N THR A 54 -6.45 14.43 6.14
CA THR A 54 -5.25 14.67 6.93
C THR A 54 -5.04 13.52 7.91
N VAL A 55 -3.84 13.41 8.45
CA VAL A 55 -3.57 12.40 9.47
C VAL A 55 -4.43 12.62 10.71
N THR A 56 -4.68 13.88 11.05
CA THR A 56 -5.52 14.22 12.20
C THR A 56 -6.94 13.70 12.03
N GLU A 57 -7.51 13.91 10.86
CA GLU A 57 -8.85 13.39 10.57
C GLU A 57 -8.90 11.88 10.69
N LEU A 58 -7.86 11.21 10.20
CA LEU A 58 -7.80 9.76 10.25
C LEU A 58 -7.71 9.22 11.66
N TYR A 59 -6.77 9.73 12.46
CA TYR A 59 -6.60 9.15 13.78
C TYR A 59 -7.73 9.49 14.73
N VAL A 60 -8.37 10.64 14.54
CA VAL A 60 -9.54 10.99 15.33
C VAL A 60 -10.70 10.06 15.01
N LYS A 61 -10.97 9.86 13.72
CA LYS A 61 -12.10 9.01 13.30
C LYS A 61 -11.90 7.55 13.69
N LEU A 62 -10.67 7.07 13.60
CA LEU A 62 -10.36 5.68 13.92
C LEU A 62 -10.02 5.46 15.38
N ARG A 63 -9.98 6.53 16.16
CA ARG A 63 -9.64 6.48 17.59
C ARG A 63 -8.29 5.83 17.81
N LEU A 64 -7.32 6.25 17.02
CA LEU A 64 -5.95 5.77 17.11
C LEU A 64 -5.09 6.87 17.71
N GLU A 65 -3.93 6.49 18.21
CA GLU A 65 -2.90 7.45 18.52
C GLU A 65 -2.31 7.99 17.24
N GLN A 66 -1.88 9.24 17.26
CA GLN A 66 -1.30 9.87 16.08
C GLN A 66 -0.11 9.08 15.55
N SER A 67 0.75 8.60 16.42
CA SER A 67 1.94 7.84 16.02
C SER A 67 1.56 6.55 15.30
N VAL A 68 0.49 5.89 15.75
CA VAL A 68 0.02 4.66 15.12
C VAL A 68 -0.51 4.95 13.73
N ALA A 69 -1.34 5.98 13.60
CA ALA A 69 -1.87 6.35 12.29
C ALA A 69 -0.74 6.72 11.33
N SER A 70 0.23 7.48 11.82
CA SER A 70 1.38 7.88 11.00
C SER A 70 2.19 6.69 10.52
N GLN A 71 2.38 5.69 11.37
CA GLN A 71 3.10 4.47 10.98
C GLN A 71 2.37 3.71 9.88
N HIS A 72 1.06 3.57 10.00
CA HIS A 72 0.27 2.88 8.97
C HIS A 72 0.29 3.66 7.65
N LEU A 73 0.17 4.97 7.73
CA LEU A 73 0.23 5.80 6.52
C LEU A 73 1.60 5.74 5.86
N ALA A 74 2.67 5.68 6.65
CA ALA A 74 4.02 5.54 6.11
C ALA A 74 4.17 4.23 5.34
N ILE A 75 3.63 3.14 5.86
CA ILE A 75 3.67 1.85 5.18
C ILE A 75 2.89 1.91 3.87
N LEU A 76 1.70 2.50 3.88
CA LEU A 76 0.88 2.64 2.69
C LEU A 76 1.55 3.53 1.64
N ARG A 77 2.18 4.61 2.09
CA ARG A 77 2.87 5.52 1.18
C ARG A 77 4.08 4.84 0.55
N LYS A 78 4.85 4.12 1.35
CA LYS A 78 6.04 3.43 0.85
C LYS A 78 5.68 2.37 -0.17
N ALA A 79 4.53 1.72 0.00
CA ALA A 79 4.02 0.74 -0.96
C ALA A 79 3.36 1.39 -2.17
N GLY A 80 3.17 2.70 -2.16
CA GLY A 80 2.59 3.42 -3.29
C GLY A 80 1.08 3.49 -3.32
N PHE A 81 0.40 3.10 -2.24
CA PHE A 81 -1.07 3.12 -2.21
C PHE A 81 -1.65 4.47 -1.89
N VAL A 82 -0.90 5.32 -1.21
CA VAL A 82 -1.34 6.66 -0.94
C VAL A 82 -0.28 7.65 -1.40
N LYS A 83 -0.71 8.83 -1.73
CA LYS A 83 0.15 9.95 -2.07
C LYS A 83 -0.20 11.11 -1.17
N THR A 84 0.71 12.04 -1.04
CA THR A 84 0.51 13.20 -0.18
C THR A 84 0.51 14.47 -1.02
N ASP A 85 -0.22 15.43 -0.55
CA ASP A 85 -0.28 16.74 -1.17
C ASP A 85 -0.34 17.78 -0.07
N ARG A 86 0.48 18.80 -0.19
CA ARG A 86 0.55 19.85 0.81
C ARG A 86 -0.31 21.03 0.41
N ASP A 87 -1.17 21.45 1.33
CA ASP A 87 -1.98 22.65 1.13
C ASP A 87 -1.82 23.52 2.39
N GLY A 88 -1.01 24.56 2.26
CA GLY A 88 -0.67 25.41 3.39
C GLY A 88 0.08 24.64 4.45
N LYS A 89 -0.43 24.61 5.65
CA LYS A 89 0.18 23.86 6.76
C LYS A 89 -0.31 22.45 6.89
N PHE A 90 -1.25 22.03 6.02
CA PHE A 90 -1.82 20.71 6.10
C PHE A 90 -1.24 19.80 5.04
N ILE A 91 -1.09 18.53 5.38
CA ILE A 91 -0.70 17.49 4.44
C ILE A 91 -1.89 16.55 4.32
N TYR A 92 -2.35 16.39 3.08
CA TYR A 92 -3.49 15.54 2.77
C TYR A 92 -3.01 14.24 2.15
N TYR A 93 -3.65 13.16 2.53
CA TYR A 93 -3.39 11.84 1.97
C TYR A 93 -4.56 11.48 1.06
N SER A 94 -4.24 10.98 -0.12
CA SER A 94 -5.25 10.49 -1.05
C SER A 94 -4.79 9.14 -1.60
N VAL A 95 -5.75 8.35 -2.09
CA VAL A 95 -5.44 7.04 -2.64
C VAL A 95 -4.79 7.22 -4.00
N ASN A 96 -3.75 6.45 -4.25
CA ASN A 96 -3.11 6.41 -5.55
C ASN A 96 -3.91 5.44 -6.44
N ILE A 97 -4.82 5.99 -7.21
CA ILE A 97 -5.73 5.21 -8.02
C ILE A 97 -5.00 4.36 -9.06
N ASN A 98 -3.95 4.90 -9.64
CA ASN A 98 -3.17 4.15 -10.63
C ASN A 98 -2.59 2.88 -10.02
N ARG A 99 -2.10 2.98 -8.78
CA ARG A 99 -1.54 1.82 -8.10
C ARG A 99 -2.61 0.78 -7.82
N MET A 100 -3.79 1.24 -7.40
CA MET A 100 -4.90 0.34 -7.11
C MET A 100 -5.38 -0.36 -8.37
N GLN A 101 -5.41 0.34 -9.48
CA GLN A 101 -5.80 -0.24 -10.77
C GLN A 101 -4.81 -1.29 -11.24
N GLU A 102 -3.53 -1.08 -11.02
CA GLU A 102 -2.51 -2.05 -11.38
C GLU A 102 -2.74 -3.40 -10.69
N LEU A 103 -3.25 -3.37 -9.47
CA LEU A 103 -3.48 -4.59 -8.71
C LEU A 103 -4.72 -5.35 -9.16
N ASN A 104 -5.59 -4.69 -9.88
CA ASN A 104 -6.84 -5.29 -10.33
C ASN A 104 -6.75 -5.89 -11.73
N GLN A 105 -5.59 -5.90 -12.29
CA GLN A 105 -5.38 -6.47 -13.62
C GLN A 105 -5.05 -7.94 -13.58
#